data_f9d44833e4e1b82cfc2e7be082f962a2
#
_entry.id   f9d44833e4e1b82cfc2e7be082f962a2
#
_cell.length_a   1.000
_cell.length_b   1.000
_cell.length_c   1.000
_cell.angle_alpha   90.00
_cell.angle_beta   90.00
_cell.angle_gamma   90.00
#
_symmetry.space_group_name_H-M   'P 1'
#
loop_
_entity.id
_entity.type
_entity.pdbx_description
1 polymer ?
#
loop_
_entity_poly.entity_id
_entity_poly.type
_entity_poly.pdbx_seq_one_letter_code
_entity_poly.pdbx_strand_id
1 'polypeptide(L)'
;MAIELNGKTYETDEEGYLTDISEWNEDVAKILAEQENVNMTEQHWEVINFLREYYNEFQIAPAVRVLTKAIGKKLGPEKGNSQYLYELFPYGPGKQACKIAGLPK
;
A
#
# COMPACT_ATOMS: atom_id res chain seq x y z
N MET A 1 15.49 10.45 2.94
CA MET A 1 14.32 11.28 2.59
C MET A 1 13.29 11.17 3.71
N ALA A 2 12.35 12.07 3.75
CA ALA A 2 11.41 12.11 4.87
C ALA A 2 10.07 12.75 4.47
N ILE A 3 9.03 12.40 5.22
CA ILE A 3 7.71 13.01 5.11
C ILE A 3 7.47 13.82 6.38
N GLU A 4 7.01 15.06 6.23
CA GLU A 4 6.63 15.88 7.36
C GLU A 4 5.13 15.96 7.48
N LEU A 5 4.61 15.74 8.69
CA LEU A 5 3.19 15.75 8.97
C LEU A 5 2.97 16.20 10.41
N ASN A 6 2.23 17.29 10.58
CA ASN A 6 1.90 17.84 11.90
C ASN A 6 3.12 18.05 12.82
N GLY A 7 4.22 18.51 12.22
CA GLY A 7 5.44 18.78 12.97
C GLY A 7 6.28 17.56 13.26
N LYS A 8 5.87 16.37 12.82
CA LYS A 8 6.64 15.15 12.97
C LYS A 8 7.25 14.73 11.65
N THR A 9 8.48 14.23 11.68
CA THR A 9 9.19 13.74 10.49
C THR A 9 9.17 12.22 10.48
N TYR A 10 8.76 11.66 9.34
CA TYR A 10 8.73 10.23 9.12
C TYR A 10 9.81 9.88 8.10
N GLU A 11 10.77 9.06 8.49
CA GLU A 11 11.86 8.69 7.61
C GLU A 11 11.40 7.74 6.50
N THR A 12 11.89 7.99 5.29
CA THR A 12 11.66 7.09 4.15
C THR A 12 13.01 6.76 3.52
N ASP A 13 13.05 5.65 2.75
CA ASP A 13 14.24 5.31 2.00
C ASP A 13 14.27 6.11 0.68
N GLU A 14 15.28 5.86 -0.15
CA GLU A 14 15.46 6.56 -1.42
C GLU A 14 14.30 6.39 -2.38
N GLU A 15 13.56 5.30 -2.26
CA GLU A 15 12.41 5.02 -3.12
C GLU A 15 11.09 5.51 -2.53
N GLY A 16 11.12 6.05 -1.32
CA GLY A 16 9.95 6.60 -0.66
C GLY A 16 9.20 5.64 0.25
N TYR A 17 9.77 4.46 0.52
CA TYR A 17 9.18 3.51 1.48
C TYR A 17 9.48 3.95 2.90
N LEU A 18 8.50 3.83 3.80
CA LEU A 18 8.74 4.09 5.22
C LEU A 18 9.78 3.12 5.76
N THR A 19 10.72 3.65 6.55
CA THR A 19 11.75 2.81 7.18
C THR A 19 11.23 2.12 8.43
N ASP A 20 10.21 2.68 9.05
CA ASP A 20 9.57 2.11 10.25
C ASP A 20 8.08 1.96 10.03
N ILE A 21 7.62 0.73 9.83
CA ILE A 21 6.21 0.47 9.54
C ILE A 21 5.29 0.78 10.71
N SER A 22 5.81 0.85 11.93
CA SER A 22 5.02 1.19 13.10
C SER A 22 4.59 2.66 13.11
N GLU A 23 5.27 3.51 12.33
CA GLU A 23 4.94 4.92 12.22
C GLU A 23 3.81 5.20 11.23
N TRP A 24 3.36 4.19 10.50
CA TRP A 24 2.32 4.36 9.50
C TRP A 24 0.97 4.71 10.14
N ASN A 25 0.24 5.62 9.49
CA ASN A 25 -1.16 5.89 9.79
C ASN A 25 -1.83 6.34 8.48
N GLU A 26 -3.13 6.56 8.54
CA GLU A 26 -3.89 6.95 7.34
C GLU A 26 -3.42 8.27 6.73
N ASP A 27 -3.01 9.21 7.56
CA ASP A 27 -2.51 10.50 7.07
C ASP A 27 -1.18 10.34 6.34
N VAL A 28 -0.31 9.48 6.85
CA VAL A 28 0.95 9.13 6.18
C VAL A 28 0.64 8.47 4.84
N ALA A 29 -0.33 7.55 4.80
CA ALA A 29 -0.73 6.89 3.57
C ALA A 29 -1.22 7.88 2.52
N LYS A 30 -1.97 8.88 2.94
CA LYS A 30 -2.46 9.91 2.01
C LYS A 30 -1.31 10.70 1.39
N ILE A 31 -0.29 11.03 2.17
CA ILE A 31 0.88 11.73 1.65
C ILE A 31 1.65 10.83 0.68
N LEU A 32 1.86 9.58 1.04
CA LEU A 32 2.53 8.62 0.15
C LEU A 32 1.77 8.45 -1.17
N ALA A 33 0.43 8.36 -1.09
CA ALA A 33 -0.41 8.26 -2.28
C ALA A 33 -0.29 9.51 -3.15
N GLU A 34 -0.28 10.67 -2.53
CA GLU A 34 -0.12 11.93 -3.25
C GLU A 34 1.20 11.99 -4.00
N GLN A 35 2.29 11.54 -3.37
CA GLN A 35 3.59 11.46 -4.02
C GLN A 35 3.60 10.52 -5.22
N GLU A 36 2.75 9.50 -5.20
CA GLU A 36 2.61 8.53 -6.28
C GLU A 36 1.52 8.90 -7.29
N ASN A 37 0.91 10.08 -7.12
CA ASN A 37 -0.20 10.54 -7.96
C ASN A 37 -1.40 9.58 -7.93
N VAL A 38 -1.65 8.97 -6.78
CA VAL A 38 -2.78 8.07 -6.57
C VAL A 38 -3.85 8.80 -5.78
N ASN A 39 -5.06 8.80 -6.31
CA ASN A 39 -6.22 9.40 -5.68
C ASN A 39 -6.94 8.32 -4.86
N MET A 40 -6.78 8.35 -3.55
CA MET A 40 -7.30 7.29 -2.68
C MET A 40 -8.83 7.26 -2.65
N THR A 41 -9.39 6.10 -2.95
CA THR A 41 -10.83 5.83 -2.86
C THR A 41 -11.05 4.68 -1.88
N GLU A 42 -12.30 4.33 -1.61
CA GLU A 42 -12.61 3.21 -0.73
C GLU A 42 -11.95 1.92 -1.20
N GLN A 43 -11.92 1.71 -2.52
CA GLN A 43 -11.29 0.52 -3.10
C GLN A 43 -9.79 0.50 -2.83
N HIS A 44 -9.13 1.65 -2.92
CA HIS A 44 -7.71 1.74 -2.57
C HIS A 44 -7.49 1.37 -1.10
N TRP A 45 -8.33 1.90 -0.21
CA TRP A 45 -8.20 1.60 1.22
C TRP A 45 -8.42 0.13 1.53
N GLU A 46 -9.34 -0.54 0.82
CA GLU A 46 -9.52 -1.98 0.99
C GLU A 46 -8.23 -2.76 0.71
N VAL A 47 -7.54 -2.40 -0.37
CA VAL A 47 -6.28 -3.04 -0.73
C VAL A 47 -5.19 -2.73 0.31
N ILE A 48 -5.10 -1.47 0.71
CA ILE A 48 -4.09 -1.05 1.69
C ILE A 48 -4.30 -1.76 3.03
N ASN A 49 -5.52 -1.80 3.51
CA ASN A 49 -5.84 -2.49 4.78
C ASN A 49 -5.56 -3.99 4.68
N PHE A 50 -5.88 -4.59 3.55
CA PHE A 50 -5.57 -6.00 3.30
C PHE A 50 -4.07 -6.27 3.36
N LEU A 51 -3.28 -5.40 2.73
CA LEU A 51 -1.82 -5.54 2.74
C LEU A 51 -1.25 -5.44 4.14
N ARG A 52 -1.76 -4.52 4.94
CA ARG A 52 -1.28 -4.38 6.32
C ARG A 52 -1.66 -5.60 7.16
N GLU A 53 -2.86 -6.14 7.01
CA GLU A 53 -3.26 -7.37 7.68
C GLU A 53 -2.40 -8.56 7.25
N TYR A 54 -2.13 -8.65 5.95
CA TYR A 54 -1.29 -9.72 5.41
C TYR A 54 0.11 -9.66 5.99
N TYR A 55 0.71 -8.48 6.00
CA TYR A 55 2.05 -8.31 6.57
C TYR A 55 2.08 -8.63 8.07
N ASN A 56 1.05 -8.21 8.78
CA ASN A 56 0.93 -8.50 10.21
C ASN A 56 0.95 -10.00 10.50
N GLU A 57 0.30 -10.77 9.63
CA GLU A 57 0.20 -12.22 9.80
C GLU A 57 1.45 -12.95 9.31
N PHE A 58 1.96 -12.58 8.15
CA PHE A 58 3.02 -13.33 7.49
C PHE A 58 4.41 -12.69 7.55
N GLN A 59 4.49 -11.44 7.96
CA GLN A 59 5.73 -10.67 8.08
C GLN A 59 6.49 -10.51 6.75
N ILE A 60 5.78 -10.63 5.63
CA ILE A 60 6.31 -10.37 4.29
C ILE A 60 5.26 -9.65 3.47
N ALA A 61 5.72 -8.86 2.50
CA ALA A 61 4.82 -8.24 1.53
C ALA A 61 4.51 -9.23 0.42
N PRO A 62 3.23 -9.36 -0.01
CA PRO A 62 2.89 -10.31 -1.06
C PRO A 62 3.34 -9.84 -2.43
N ALA A 63 3.74 -10.78 -3.28
CA ALA A 63 3.93 -10.51 -4.70
C ALA A 63 2.57 -10.25 -5.34
N VAL A 64 2.57 -9.58 -6.51
CA VAL A 64 1.33 -9.19 -7.19
C VAL A 64 0.41 -10.39 -7.41
N ARG A 65 0.96 -11.53 -7.83
CA ARG A 65 0.17 -12.74 -8.06
C ARG A 65 -0.52 -13.23 -6.80
N VAL A 66 0.20 -13.25 -5.68
CA VAL A 66 -0.35 -13.67 -4.39
C VAL A 66 -1.39 -12.67 -3.90
N LEU A 67 -1.10 -11.38 -4.04
CA LEU A 67 -2.01 -10.30 -3.67
C LEU A 67 -3.33 -10.40 -4.44
N THR A 68 -3.25 -10.59 -5.76
CA THR A 68 -4.44 -10.72 -6.62
C THR A 68 -5.32 -11.87 -6.17
N LYS A 69 -4.70 -13.02 -5.93
CA LYS A 69 -5.42 -14.22 -5.52
C LYS A 69 -6.07 -14.07 -4.15
N ALA A 70 -5.33 -13.51 -3.20
CA ALA A 70 -5.81 -13.32 -1.84
C ALA A 70 -6.95 -12.30 -1.77
N ILE A 71 -6.87 -11.22 -2.56
CA ILE A 71 -7.94 -10.24 -2.64
C ILE A 71 -9.20 -10.87 -3.23
N GLY A 72 -9.05 -11.72 -4.26
CA GLY A 72 -10.16 -12.44 -4.83
C GLY A 72 -10.91 -13.31 -3.83
N LYS A 73 -10.17 -13.92 -2.91
CA LYS A 73 -10.79 -14.73 -1.86
C LYS A 73 -11.49 -13.88 -0.80
N LYS A 74 -10.92 -12.75 -0.45
CA LYS A 74 -11.43 -11.93 0.65
C LYS A 74 -12.52 -10.95 0.20
N LEU A 75 -12.35 -10.31 -0.95
CA LEU A 75 -13.22 -9.22 -1.40
C LEU A 75 -14.11 -9.61 -2.59
N GLY A 76 -13.88 -10.78 -3.19
CA GLY A 76 -14.66 -11.26 -4.32
C GLY A 76 -13.85 -11.37 -5.61
N PRO A 77 -14.26 -12.28 -6.51
CA PRO A 77 -13.50 -12.54 -7.75
C PRO A 77 -13.36 -11.33 -8.66
N GLU A 78 -14.34 -10.41 -8.65
CA GLU A 78 -14.27 -9.21 -9.49
C GLU A 78 -13.17 -8.27 -9.06
N LYS A 79 -12.75 -8.31 -7.79
CA LYS A 79 -11.64 -7.51 -7.27
C LYS A 79 -10.32 -8.27 -7.29
N GLY A 80 -10.38 -9.58 -7.47
CA GLY A 80 -9.21 -10.44 -7.49
C GLY A 80 -8.62 -10.65 -8.87
N ASN A 81 -8.45 -9.58 -9.63
CA ASN A 81 -7.82 -9.66 -10.94
C ASN A 81 -6.81 -8.54 -11.11
N SER A 82 -5.80 -8.79 -11.94
CA SER A 82 -4.71 -7.85 -12.12
C SER A 82 -5.16 -6.54 -12.76
N GLN A 83 -6.12 -6.60 -13.66
CA GLN A 83 -6.62 -5.39 -14.30
C GLN A 83 -7.22 -4.42 -13.29
N TYR A 84 -8.03 -4.92 -12.37
CA TYR A 84 -8.61 -4.11 -11.31
C TYR A 84 -7.53 -3.45 -10.45
N LEU A 85 -6.53 -4.23 -10.05
CA LEU A 85 -5.44 -3.71 -9.22
C LEU A 85 -4.59 -2.68 -9.97
N TYR A 86 -4.33 -2.88 -11.26
CA TYR A 86 -3.59 -1.92 -12.06
C TYR A 86 -4.38 -0.63 -12.32
N GLU A 87 -5.69 -0.70 -12.30
CA GLU A 87 -6.51 0.52 -12.38
C GLU A 87 -6.38 1.36 -11.11
N LEU A 88 -6.29 0.71 -9.97
CA LEU A 88 -6.11 1.40 -8.69
C LEU A 88 -4.67 1.90 -8.50
N PHE A 89 -3.69 1.10 -8.90
CA PHE A 89 -2.27 1.41 -8.72
C PHE A 89 -1.53 1.22 -10.05
N PRO A 90 -1.60 2.23 -10.95
CA PRO A 90 -1.12 2.08 -12.33
C PRO A 90 0.37 1.78 -12.47
N TYR A 91 1.17 2.18 -11.52
CA TYR A 91 2.63 1.98 -11.58
C TYR A 91 3.08 0.69 -10.93
N GLY A 92 2.16 -0.22 -10.69
CA GLY A 92 2.45 -1.55 -10.15
C GLY A 92 1.80 -1.77 -8.79
N PRO A 93 0.73 -2.57 -8.73
CA PRO A 93 0.01 -2.78 -7.47
C PRO A 93 0.87 -3.39 -6.38
N GLY A 94 1.86 -4.22 -6.74
CA GLY A 94 2.75 -4.77 -5.75
C GLY A 94 3.64 -3.72 -5.09
N LYS A 95 4.25 -2.85 -5.89
CA LYS A 95 5.16 -1.82 -5.38
C LYS A 95 4.41 -0.61 -4.82
N GLN A 96 3.51 -0.05 -5.61
CA GLN A 96 2.84 1.19 -5.26
C GLN A 96 1.92 1.02 -4.05
N ALA A 97 1.16 -0.06 -4.04
CA ALA A 97 0.27 -0.34 -2.92
C ALA A 97 1.06 -0.63 -1.64
N CYS A 98 2.14 -1.40 -1.72
CA CYS A 98 2.97 -1.68 -0.55
C CYS A 98 3.62 -0.41 0.00
N LYS A 99 4.08 0.48 -0.89
CA LYS A 99 4.66 1.76 -0.46
C LYS A 99 3.63 2.58 0.32
N ILE A 100 2.42 2.72 -0.21
CA ILE A 100 1.34 3.48 0.43
C ILE A 100 0.92 2.83 1.75
N ALA A 101 0.94 1.50 1.81
CA ALA A 101 0.61 0.76 3.03
C ALA A 101 1.71 0.84 4.09
N GLY A 102 2.85 1.46 3.77
CA GLY A 102 3.95 1.61 4.71
C GLY A 102 4.73 0.32 4.95
N LEU A 103 4.60 -0.66 4.06
CA LEU A 103 5.33 -1.92 4.19
C LEU A 103 6.78 -1.75 3.72
N PRO A 104 7.71 -2.57 4.23
CA PRO A 104 9.09 -2.53 3.77
C PRO A 104 9.20 -3.04 2.34
N LYS A 105 10.25 -2.57 1.70
CA LYS A 105 10.55 -2.94 0.33
C LYS A 105 10.85 -4.43 0.18
#